data_49ab72e4fb215417678da7c350a2f342
#
_entry.id   49ab72e4fb215417678da7c350a2f342
#
_cell.length_a   1.000
_cell.length_b   1.000
_cell.length_c   1.000
_cell.angle_alpha   90.00
_cell.angle_beta   90.00
_cell.angle_gamma   90.00
#
_symmetry.space_group_name_H-M   'P 1'
#
loop_
_entity.id
_entity.type
_entity.pdbx_description
1 polymer ?
#
loop_
_entity_poly.entity_id
_entity_poly.type
_entity_poly.pdbx_seq_one_letter_code
_entity_poly.pdbx_strand_id
1 'polypeptide(L)'
;MKHIYTFLSLTSLILAASCNTDGDIRQVEGNILGKPLFTPKKDSISLEFNNIKVSAIQTNSQNNPLLGQLTQGTLGTTNVALVTQALLSSADPTFGEKTQAQETSSYNENETVEKVYLYLPFFSTEKTVQDPADAKKTIKTYTLDSIYGGKEASFTMKVQQLNYFLRDINNQLESQVYYSNEVFPTAATLAEVTVAGVSNNPIVRYQFDDPTTQTNEATKEKDRLAPGYRIELSPTLFQSLLLDKEGDSSLSSNDSFRQALN
;
A
#
# COMPACT_ATOMS: atom_id res chain seq x y z
N MET A 1 -60.43 -19.63 -35.26
CA MET A 1 -59.79 -19.11 -34.04
C MET A 1 -59.69 -20.14 -32.90
N LYS A 2 -60.65 -21.06 -32.73
CA LYS A 2 -60.60 -22.06 -31.62
C LYS A 2 -59.38 -23.01 -31.69
N HIS A 3 -58.86 -23.37 -32.88
CA HIS A 3 -57.79 -24.31 -33.03
C HIS A 3 -56.38 -23.68 -32.77
N ILE A 4 -56.26 -22.36 -32.87
CA ILE A 4 -54.99 -21.65 -32.57
C ILE A 4 -54.72 -21.63 -31.06
N TYR A 5 -55.76 -21.47 -30.26
CA TYR A 5 -55.59 -21.45 -28.77
C TYR A 5 -55.27 -22.84 -28.21
N THR A 6 -55.84 -23.91 -28.82
CA THR A 6 -55.49 -25.28 -28.41
C THR A 6 -54.07 -25.66 -28.81
N PHE A 7 -53.58 -25.18 -29.97
CA PHE A 7 -52.20 -25.42 -30.36
C PHE A 7 -51.20 -24.63 -29.46
N LEU A 8 -51.54 -23.41 -29.15
CA LEU A 8 -50.72 -22.55 -28.26
C LEU A 8 -50.65 -23.09 -26.82
N SER A 9 -51.77 -23.65 -26.32
CA SER A 9 -51.80 -24.25 -24.97
C SER A 9 -51.03 -25.58 -24.91
N LEU A 10 -51.04 -26.36 -25.98
CA LEU A 10 -50.28 -27.62 -26.05
C LEU A 10 -48.76 -27.36 -26.16
N THR A 11 -48.35 -26.31 -26.87
CA THR A 11 -46.94 -25.90 -26.97
C THR A 11 -46.40 -25.35 -25.66
N SER A 12 -47.23 -24.60 -24.92
CA SER A 12 -46.88 -24.09 -23.59
C SER A 12 -46.70 -25.20 -22.54
N LEU A 13 -47.48 -26.28 -22.66
CA LEU A 13 -47.39 -27.42 -21.74
C LEU A 13 -46.10 -28.24 -21.98
N ILE A 14 -45.66 -28.33 -23.24
CA ILE A 14 -44.43 -29.06 -23.61
C ILE A 14 -43.17 -28.27 -23.15
N LEU A 15 -43.22 -26.93 -23.16
CA LEU A 15 -42.14 -26.08 -22.67
C LEU A 15 -42.02 -26.09 -21.15
N ALA A 16 -43.10 -26.30 -20.41
CA ALA A 16 -43.08 -26.43 -18.96
C ALA A 16 -42.52 -27.75 -18.45
N ALA A 17 -42.55 -28.79 -19.28
CA ALA A 17 -42.00 -30.11 -18.94
C ALA A 17 -40.47 -30.23 -19.17
N SER A 18 -39.84 -29.20 -19.78
CA SER A 18 -38.42 -29.24 -20.15
C SER A 18 -37.47 -28.68 -19.09
N CYS A 19 -37.98 -28.20 -17.94
CA CYS A 19 -37.17 -27.62 -16.88
C CYS A 19 -37.24 -28.46 -15.60
N ASN A 20 -36.95 -29.72 -15.67
CA ASN A 20 -36.65 -30.49 -14.48
C ASN A 20 -35.57 -31.52 -14.79
N THR A 21 -34.37 -31.00 -15.02
CA THR A 21 -33.17 -31.81 -14.88
C THR A 21 -32.34 -31.17 -13.76
N ASP A 22 -32.59 -31.61 -12.54
CA ASP A 22 -31.52 -31.73 -11.58
C ASP A 22 -30.35 -32.38 -12.29
N GLY A 23 -29.23 -31.70 -12.34
CA GLY A 23 -28.01 -32.17 -12.95
C GLY A 23 -27.40 -33.37 -12.24
N ASP A 24 -28.17 -34.43 -12.15
CA ASP A 24 -27.64 -35.75 -11.83
C ASP A 24 -26.96 -36.24 -13.13
N ILE A 25 -25.64 -36.04 -13.16
CA ILE A 25 -24.77 -36.69 -14.19
C ILE A 25 -24.78 -38.22 -13.96
N ARG A 26 -25.93 -38.76 -13.60
CA ARG A 26 -26.19 -40.19 -13.54
C ARG A 26 -27.00 -40.56 -14.75
N GLN A 27 -26.35 -41.34 -15.56
CA GLN A 27 -26.91 -42.08 -16.67
C GLN A 27 -26.70 -41.48 -18.06
N VAL A 28 -25.43 -41.40 -18.45
CA VAL A 28 -25.15 -42.05 -19.69
C VAL A 28 -25.08 -43.55 -19.37
N GLU A 29 -26.22 -44.15 -19.10
CA GLU A 29 -26.36 -45.60 -19.13
C GLU A 29 -26.27 -46.04 -20.56
N GLY A 30 -25.19 -46.34 -20.97
CA GLY A 30 -24.44 -47.44 -21.13
C GLY A 30 -25.12 -48.72 -21.63
N ASN A 31 -26.18 -48.63 -22.45
CA ASN A 31 -26.58 -49.77 -23.28
C ASN A 31 -25.83 -49.83 -24.63
N ILE A 32 -24.94 -48.86 -24.88
CA ILE A 32 -24.13 -48.83 -26.11
C ILE A 32 -22.73 -49.45 -25.91
N LEU A 33 -22.23 -49.54 -24.68
CA LEU A 33 -20.85 -49.96 -24.39
C LEU A 33 -20.72 -51.17 -23.45
N GLY A 34 -21.80 -51.94 -23.18
CA GLY A 34 -21.70 -53.04 -22.24
C GLY A 34 -21.53 -52.57 -20.78
N LYS A 35 -21.13 -53.45 -19.93
CA LYS A 35 -20.95 -53.14 -18.49
C LYS A 35 -20.10 -51.89 -18.28
N PRO A 36 -20.46 -50.99 -17.34
CA PRO A 36 -19.67 -49.82 -17.04
C PRO A 36 -18.24 -50.22 -16.66
N LEU A 37 -17.26 -49.61 -17.33
CA LEU A 37 -15.82 -49.86 -17.13
C LEU A 37 -15.37 -49.63 -15.69
N PHE A 38 -16.12 -48.82 -14.93
CA PHE A 38 -15.89 -48.61 -13.51
C PHE A 38 -17.20 -48.23 -12.79
N THR A 39 -17.30 -48.62 -11.55
CA THR A 39 -18.39 -48.21 -10.68
C THR A 39 -17.81 -47.17 -9.72
N PRO A 40 -18.21 -45.90 -9.79
CA PRO A 40 -17.73 -44.87 -8.90
C PRO A 40 -18.19 -45.21 -7.48
N LYS A 41 -17.23 -45.32 -6.56
CA LYS A 41 -17.52 -45.48 -5.14
C LYS A 41 -17.34 -44.13 -4.46
N LYS A 42 -18.42 -43.64 -3.83
CA LYS A 42 -18.34 -42.48 -2.98
C LYS A 42 -17.70 -42.87 -1.65
N ASP A 43 -16.56 -42.27 -1.36
CA ASP A 43 -15.91 -42.39 -0.06
C ASP A 43 -15.95 -41.04 0.63
N SER A 44 -16.12 -41.02 1.94
CA SER A 44 -16.11 -39.83 2.77
C SER A 44 -15.01 -39.94 3.80
N ILE A 45 -14.11 -38.94 3.78
CA ILE A 45 -13.04 -38.83 4.75
C ILE A 45 -13.45 -37.76 5.76
N SER A 46 -13.42 -38.08 7.04
CA SER A 46 -13.58 -37.09 8.09
C SER A 46 -12.29 -36.30 8.23
N LEU A 47 -12.40 -34.97 8.09
CA LEU A 47 -11.31 -34.04 8.30
C LEU A 47 -11.48 -33.38 9.67
N GLU A 48 -10.46 -33.44 10.48
CA GLU A 48 -10.38 -32.73 11.75
C GLU A 48 -9.47 -31.52 11.58
N PHE A 49 -9.98 -30.34 11.91
CA PHE A 49 -9.23 -29.09 11.84
C PHE A 49 -8.92 -28.61 13.25
N ASN A 50 -7.64 -28.44 13.53
CA ASN A 50 -7.18 -27.89 14.79
C ASN A 50 -6.55 -26.51 14.57
N ASN A 51 -7.01 -25.51 15.31
CA ASN A 51 -6.41 -24.19 15.33
C ASN A 51 -5.23 -24.17 16.31
N ILE A 52 -4.05 -23.86 15.80
CA ILE A 52 -2.86 -23.67 16.63
C ILE A 52 -2.66 -22.17 16.85
N LYS A 53 -2.62 -21.78 18.13
CA LYS A 53 -2.31 -20.39 18.49
C LYS A 53 -0.82 -20.13 18.32
N VAL A 54 -0.48 -19.17 17.44
CA VAL A 54 0.88 -18.67 17.27
C VAL A 54 1.03 -17.39 18.09
N SER A 55 2.05 -17.29 18.93
CA SER A 55 2.26 -16.14 19.83
C SER A 55 2.88 -14.96 19.12
N ALA A 56 3.69 -15.19 18.11
CA ALA A 56 4.35 -14.17 17.30
C ALA A 56 4.72 -14.75 15.92
N ILE A 57 4.72 -13.91 14.91
CA ILE A 57 5.19 -14.21 13.56
C ILE A 57 6.33 -13.27 13.21
N GLN A 58 7.27 -13.72 12.39
CA GLN A 58 8.33 -12.86 11.85
C GLN A 58 7.71 -11.82 10.93
N THR A 59 8.10 -10.55 11.08
CA THR A 59 7.52 -9.41 10.35
C THR A 59 8.49 -8.66 9.46
N ASN A 60 9.80 -8.84 9.64
CA ASN A 60 10.79 -8.28 8.73
C ASN A 60 10.95 -9.13 7.46
N SER A 61 11.53 -8.54 6.43
CA SER A 61 11.74 -9.18 5.11
C SER A 61 10.44 -9.53 4.38
N GLN A 62 9.36 -8.82 4.67
CA GLN A 62 8.11 -8.96 3.93
C GLN A 62 8.21 -8.19 2.60
N ASN A 63 7.91 -8.87 1.50
CA ASN A 63 7.93 -8.22 0.17
C ASN A 63 6.84 -7.14 0.02
N ASN A 64 5.71 -7.33 0.71
CA ASN A 64 4.55 -6.45 0.64
C ASN A 64 4.16 -6.03 2.05
N PRO A 65 4.73 -4.93 2.58
CA PRO A 65 4.35 -4.42 3.89
C PRO A 65 2.89 -3.97 3.88
N LEU A 66 2.20 -4.26 4.98
CA LEU A 66 0.80 -3.86 5.18
C LEU A 66 0.74 -2.73 6.20
N LEU A 67 -0.29 -1.89 6.08
CA LEU A 67 -0.58 -0.82 7.04
C LEU A 67 -2.08 -0.66 7.19
N GLY A 68 -2.57 -0.57 8.42
CA GLY A 68 -3.97 -0.29 8.70
C GLY A 68 -4.60 -1.20 9.73
N GLN A 69 -5.93 -1.22 9.71
CA GLN A 69 -6.75 -2.03 10.62
C GLN A 69 -7.78 -2.81 9.82
N LEU A 70 -7.91 -4.09 10.11
CA LEU A 70 -8.90 -4.96 9.51
C LEU A 70 -9.67 -5.71 10.61
N THR A 71 -11.00 -5.57 10.61
CA THR A 71 -11.90 -6.32 11.49
C THR A 71 -12.64 -7.39 10.68
N GLN A 72 -12.48 -8.64 11.08
CA GLN A 72 -13.07 -9.80 10.39
C GLN A 72 -13.94 -10.60 11.35
N GLY A 73 -15.20 -10.24 11.47
CA GLY A 73 -16.23 -11.00 12.19
C GLY A 73 -15.70 -11.74 13.43
N THR A 74 -15.74 -13.07 13.41
CA THR A 74 -15.30 -13.94 14.52
C THR A 74 -13.79 -14.02 14.68
N LEU A 75 -12.98 -13.60 13.69
CA LEU A 75 -11.52 -13.62 13.76
C LEU A 75 -10.94 -12.42 14.52
N GLY A 76 -11.78 -11.43 14.84
CA GLY A 76 -11.38 -10.24 15.59
C GLY A 76 -10.77 -9.15 14.73
N THR A 77 -9.97 -8.28 15.37
CA THR A 77 -9.34 -7.12 14.73
C THR A 77 -7.83 -7.30 14.65
N THR A 78 -7.30 -7.12 13.45
CA THR A 78 -5.86 -7.08 13.18
C THR A 78 -5.43 -5.64 12.95
N ASN A 79 -4.46 -5.16 13.73
CA ASN A 79 -3.81 -3.86 13.55
C ASN A 79 -2.41 -4.08 13.03
N VAL A 80 -2.03 -3.37 11.97
CA VAL A 80 -0.70 -3.47 11.37
C VAL A 80 -0.09 -2.08 11.29
N ALA A 81 1.08 -1.92 11.89
CA ALA A 81 1.91 -0.74 11.81
C ALA A 81 3.17 -1.03 10.99
N LEU A 82 3.65 -0.01 10.30
CA LEU A 82 4.91 -0.04 9.56
C LEU A 82 6.00 0.60 10.40
N VAL A 83 7.10 -0.12 10.60
CA VAL A 83 8.30 0.39 11.27
C VAL A 83 9.45 0.36 10.28
N THR A 84 10.13 1.50 10.10
CA THR A 84 11.19 1.64 9.10
C THR A 84 12.21 2.69 9.54
N GLN A 85 13.35 2.72 8.86
CA GLN A 85 14.36 3.77 9.01
C GLN A 85 14.47 4.59 7.73
N ALA A 86 14.63 5.91 7.88
CA ALA A 86 14.93 6.79 6.78
C ALA A 86 16.41 6.67 6.37
N LEU A 87 16.67 6.85 5.09
CA LEU A 87 18.00 6.91 4.51
C LEU A 87 18.15 8.23 3.75
N LEU A 88 19.38 8.73 3.68
CA LEU A 88 19.73 9.83 2.80
C LEU A 88 19.68 9.37 1.35
N SER A 89 19.23 10.21 0.44
CA SER A 89 19.30 9.97 -0.99
C SER A 89 20.73 10.08 -1.53
N SER A 90 21.56 10.89 -0.87
CA SER A 90 23.01 11.05 -1.13
C SER A 90 23.72 11.32 0.19
N ALA A 91 24.95 10.88 0.30
CA ALA A 91 25.85 11.28 1.39
C ALA A 91 26.24 12.74 1.24
N ASP A 92 26.56 13.38 2.36
CA ASP A 92 26.96 14.79 2.42
C ASP A 92 26.05 15.70 1.57
N PRO A 93 24.73 15.72 1.83
CA PRO A 93 23.80 16.56 1.06
C PRO A 93 24.12 18.05 1.29
N THR A 94 24.03 18.83 0.22
CA THR A 94 24.06 20.29 0.27
C THR A 94 22.65 20.81 0.13
N PHE A 95 22.25 21.70 1.04
CA PHE A 95 20.99 22.41 1.00
C PHE A 95 21.27 23.85 0.57
N GLY A 96 20.56 24.32 -0.48
CA GLY A 96 20.86 25.63 -1.08
C GLY A 96 21.89 25.59 -2.21
N GLU A 97 22.56 26.72 -2.45
CA GLU A 97 23.54 26.87 -3.53
C GLU A 97 24.99 26.61 -3.09
N LYS A 98 25.25 26.71 -1.79
CA LYS A 98 26.60 26.58 -1.20
C LYS A 98 26.63 25.49 -0.15
N THR A 99 27.81 24.90 0.01
CA THR A 99 28.05 24.01 1.14
C THR A 99 28.30 24.82 2.41
N GLN A 100 28.06 24.25 3.59
CA GLN A 100 28.31 24.89 4.89
C GLN A 100 29.75 25.45 4.99
N ALA A 101 30.74 24.78 4.38
CA ALA A 101 32.14 25.25 4.35
C ALA A 101 32.36 26.49 3.45
N GLN A 102 31.47 26.75 2.51
CA GLN A 102 31.53 27.92 1.62
C GLN A 102 30.75 29.11 2.16
N GLU A 103 29.92 28.89 3.17
CA GLU A 103 29.25 29.97 3.86
C GLU A 103 30.22 30.73 4.78
N THR A 104 30.05 32.01 4.84
CA THR A 104 30.86 32.91 5.66
C THR A 104 29.97 33.79 6.51
N SER A 105 30.57 34.50 7.45
CA SER A 105 29.83 35.50 8.26
C SER A 105 29.16 36.62 7.46
N SER A 106 29.62 36.82 6.20
CA SER A 106 29.04 37.79 5.27
C SER A 106 28.10 37.18 4.23
N TYR A 107 28.03 35.87 4.16
CA TYR A 107 27.16 35.12 3.29
C TYR A 107 26.69 33.84 3.99
N ASN A 108 25.46 33.84 4.42
CA ASN A 108 24.79 32.70 5.02
C ASN A 108 23.39 32.59 4.40
N GLU A 109 23.07 31.44 3.85
CA GLU A 109 21.80 31.23 3.14
C GLU A 109 20.63 31.11 4.10
N ASN A 110 20.89 30.68 5.36
CA ASN A 110 19.88 30.52 6.42
C ASN A 110 18.67 29.67 5.97
N GLU A 111 18.92 28.55 5.37
CA GLU A 111 17.87 27.67 4.86
C GLU A 111 16.99 27.18 5.99
N THR A 112 15.72 27.12 5.69
CA THR A 112 14.72 26.61 6.61
C THR A 112 13.85 25.56 5.95
N VAL A 113 13.51 24.51 6.71
CA VAL A 113 12.58 23.48 6.24
C VAL A 113 11.17 24.05 6.26
N GLU A 114 10.62 24.34 5.08
CA GLU A 114 9.26 24.85 4.95
C GLU A 114 8.24 23.73 5.13
N LYS A 115 8.41 22.61 4.39
CA LYS A 115 7.48 21.47 4.40
C LYS A 115 8.21 20.15 4.25
N VAL A 116 7.70 19.16 4.94
CA VAL A 116 8.16 17.76 4.85
C VAL A 116 6.96 16.87 4.58
N TYR A 117 7.11 15.95 3.66
CA TYR A 117 6.06 15.00 3.33
C TYR A 117 6.55 13.57 3.41
N LEU A 118 5.78 12.75 4.10
CA LEU A 118 5.88 11.30 4.00
C LEU A 118 4.98 10.83 2.86
N TYR A 119 5.55 10.16 1.89
CA TYR A 119 4.81 9.52 0.81
C TYR A 119 4.83 8.00 0.94
N LEU A 120 3.65 7.41 1.05
CA LEU A 120 3.41 5.98 1.18
C LEU A 120 2.65 5.50 -0.06
N PRO A 121 3.33 5.00 -1.09
CA PRO A 121 2.68 4.49 -2.28
C PRO A 121 1.87 3.22 -1.98
N PHE A 122 0.73 3.07 -2.66
CA PHE A 122 -0.02 1.83 -2.66
C PHE A 122 0.55 0.85 -3.68
N PHE A 123 0.42 -0.43 -3.43
CA PHE A 123 0.64 -1.43 -4.45
C PHE A 123 -0.36 -1.24 -5.57
N SER A 124 0.14 -1.01 -6.78
CA SER A 124 -0.68 -0.73 -7.94
C SER A 124 0.02 -1.14 -9.22
N THR A 125 -0.77 -1.56 -10.19
CA THR A 125 -0.32 -1.80 -11.57
C THR A 125 -0.49 -0.52 -12.37
N GLU A 126 0.62 -0.01 -12.91
CA GLU A 126 0.63 1.15 -13.80
C GLU A 126 0.34 0.75 -15.24
N LYS A 127 -0.47 1.53 -15.92
CA LYS A 127 -0.74 1.42 -17.36
C LYS A 127 -0.68 2.79 -18.01
N THR A 128 0.09 2.91 -19.08
CA THR A 128 0.07 4.12 -19.92
C THR A 128 -1.07 4.04 -20.93
N VAL A 129 -1.89 5.05 -20.97
CA VAL A 129 -3.04 5.16 -21.89
C VAL A 129 -3.02 6.51 -22.60
N GLN A 130 -3.72 6.60 -23.72
CA GLN A 130 -3.96 7.89 -24.39
C GLN A 130 -4.73 8.83 -23.47
N ASP A 131 -4.34 10.10 -23.41
CA ASP A 131 -5.09 11.11 -22.66
C ASP A 131 -6.45 11.34 -23.33
N PRO A 132 -7.57 11.14 -22.61
CA PRO A 132 -8.90 11.39 -23.17
C PRO A 132 -9.13 12.84 -23.58
N ALA A 133 -8.39 13.79 -22.97
CA ALA A 133 -8.50 15.22 -23.26
C ALA A 133 -7.56 15.69 -24.39
N ASP A 134 -6.48 14.96 -24.66
CA ASP A 134 -5.51 15.32 -25.70
C ASP A 134 -4.93 14.06 -26.36
N ALA A 135 -5.39 13.76 -27.57
CA ALA A 135 -4.94 12.60 -28.34
C ALA A 135 -3.43 12.58 -28.69
N LYS A 136 -2.69 13.65 -28.44
CA LYS A 136 -1.25 13.72 -28.63
C LYS A 136 -0.44 13.42 -27.36
N LYS A 137 -1.14 13.25 -26.24
CA LYS A 137 -0.53 12.97 -24.93
C LYS A 137 -0.90 11.59 -24.42
N THR A 138 -0.07 11.05 -23.59
CA THR A 138 -0.35 9.85 -22.80
C THR A 138 -0.34 10.18 -21.32
N ILE A 139 -1.19 9.49 -20.57
CA ILE A 139 -1.27 9.59 -19.13
C ILE A 139 -1.06 8.20 -18.49
N LYS A 140 -0.61 8.20 -17.26
CA LYS A 140 -0.51 7.00 -16.45
C LYS A 140 -1.81 6.81 -15.67
N THR A 141 -2.36 5.62 -15.76
CA THR A 141 -3.50 5.15 -14.96
C THR A 141 -3.04 4.02 -14.05
N TYR A 142 -3.72 3.84 -12.94
CA TYR A 142 -3.33 2.87 -11.92
C TYR A 142 -4.51 2.01 -11.52
N THR A 143 -4.22 0.75 -11.25
CA THR A 143 -5.16 -0.19 -10.63
C THR A 143 -4.56 -0.65 -9.33
N LEU A 144 -5.24 -0.40 -8.21
CA LEU A 144 -4.76 -0.81 -6.89
C LEU A 144 -4.83 -2.31 -6.72
N ASP A 145 -3.78 -2.88 -6.16
CA ASP A 145 -3.63 -4.27 -5.80
C ASP A 145 -3.62 -4.43 -4.27
N SER A 146 -3.95 -5.64 -3.79
CA SER A 146 -3.76 -6.04 -2.38
C SER A 146 -4.46 -5.14 -1.35
N ILE A 147 -5.64 -4.63 -1.66
CA ILE A 147 -6.47 -3.89 -0.71
C ILE A 147 -7.35 -4.86 0.05
N TYR A 148 -7.20 -4.88 1.38
CA TYR A 148 -7.99 -5.70 2.29
C TYR A 148 -9.04 -4.82 2.99
N GLY A 149 -10.31 -5.19 2.89
CA GLY A 149 -11.43 -4.43 3.45
C GLY A 149 -12.05 -3.43 2.50
N GLY A 150 -12.78 -2.46 3.05
CA GLY A 150 -13.49 -1.43 2.27
C GLY A 150 -12.57 -0.33 1.77
N LYS A 151 -12.57 -0.06 0.47
CA LYS A 151 -11.75 0.99 -0.14
C LYS A 151 -12.07 2.41 0.36
N GLU A 152 -13.31 2.63 0.76
CA GLU A 152 -13.80 3.92 1.27
C GLU A 152 -13.56 4.11 2.78
N ALA A 153 -13.05 3.10 3.47
CA ALA A 153 -12.80 3.17 4.90
C ALA A 153 -11.72 4.20 5.22
N SER A 154 -11.99 5.06 6.19
CA SER A 154 -11.01 6.00 6.73
C SER A 154 -10.46 5.51 8.06
N PHE A 155 -9.23 5.87 8.38
CA PHE A 155 -8.63 5.59 9.68
C PHE A 155 -7.67 6.71 10.08
N THR A 156 -7.39 6.82 11.37
CA THR A 156 -6.39 7.77 11.87
C THR A 156 -5.02 7.14 11.79
N MET A 157 -4.12 7.78 11.03
CA MET A 157 -2.73 7.41 10.91
C MET A 157 -1.89 8.30 11.82
N LYS A 158 -1.04 7.70 12.63
CA LYS A 158 -0.09 8.38 13.49
C LYS A 158 1.32 8.07 13.03
N VAL A 159 2.08 9.11 12.71
CA VAL A 159 3.50 9.01 12.36
C VAL A 159 4.32 9.46 13.54
N GLN A 160 5.20 8.62 14.02
CA GLN A 160 6.04 8.89 15.21
C GLN A 160 7.51 8.63 14.90
N GLN A 161 8.36 9.41 15.48
CA GLN A 161 9.79 9.11 15.51
C GLN A 161 10.03 7.83 16.32
N LEU A 162 10.81 6.92 15.75
CA LEU A 162 11.25 5.71 16.44
C LEU A 162 12.46 6.05 17.32
N ASN A 163 12.41 5.67 18.58
CA ASN A 163 13.55 5.78 19.50
C ASN A 163 14.19 4.39 19.67
N TYR A 164 14.57 3.79 18.54
CA TYR A 164 15.14 2.46 18.49
C TYR A 164 15.89 2.25 17.16
N PHE A 165 17.14 1.83 17.25
CA PHE A 165 17.93 1.50 16.07
C PHE A 165 17.56 0.11 15.54
N LEU A 166 16.97 0.05 14.35
CA LEU A 166 16.68 -1.21 13.68
C LEU A 166 17.97 -1.78 13.08
N ARG A 167 18.46 -2.83 13.71
CA ARG A 167 19.68 -3.52 13.28
C ARG A 167 19.37 -4.43 12.10
N ASP A 168 20.31 -4.55 11.18
CA ASP A 168 20.25 -5.50 10.08
C ASP A 168 20.86 -6.86 10.49
N ILE A 169 21.80 -6.83 11.45
CA ILE A 169 22.56 -7.97 11.93
C ILE A 169 22.47 -8.05 13.45
N ASN A 170 22.27 -9.24 13.97
CA ASN A 170 22.27 -9.53 15.41
C ASN A 170 23.70 -9.67 15.96
N ASN A 171 23.82 -9.90 17.26
CA ASN A 171 25.12 -10.04 17.95
C ASN A 171 25.87 -11.33 17.56
N GLN A 172 25.22 -12.29 16.88
CA GLN A 172 25.81 -13.51 16.36
C GLN A 172 26.24 -13.37 14.89
N LEU A 173 26.17 -12.17 14.31
CA LEU A 173 26.44 -11.88 12.91
C LEU A 173 25.47 -12.54 11.92
N GLU A 174 24.25 -12.87 12.39
CA GLU A 174 23.17 -13.35 11.57
C GLU A 174 22.18 -12.22 11.26
N SER A 175 21.32 -12.38 10.26
CA SER A 175 20.25 -11.43 9.98
C SER A 175 19.36 -11.23 11.20
N GLN A 176 19.16 -9.97 11.59
CA GLN A 176 18.27 -9.64 12.71
C GLN A 176 16.82 -10.01 12.33
N VAL A 177 16.14 -10.66 13.26
CA VAL A 177 14.72 -11.02 13.11
C VAL A 177 13.89 -10.14 14.04
N TYR A 178 12.75 -9.67 13.53
CA TYR A 178 11.75 -8.90 14.27
C TYR A 178 10.41 -9.62 14.21
N TYR A 179 9.66 -9.56 15.32
CA TYR A 179 8.42 -10.28 15.49
C TYR A 179 7.22 -9.36 15.70
N SER A 180 6.02 -9.86 15.38
CA SER A 180 4.76 -9.11 15.45
C SER A 180 4.34 -8.68 16.86
N ASN A 181 4.92 -9.26 17.90
CA ASN A 181 4.67 -8.93 19.30
C ASN A 181 5.71 -7.99 19.90
N GLU A 182 6.68 -7.52 19.11
CA GLU A 182 7.65 -6.53 19.59
C GLU A 182 7.02 -5.15 19.67
N VAL A 183 7.42 -4.42 20.70
CA VAL A 183 6.99 -3.04 20.93
C VAL A 183 8.22 -2.15 20.85
N PHE A 184 8.19 -1.22 19.92
CA PHE A 184 9.28 -0.27 19.73
C PHE A 184 9.00 1.02 20.49
N PRO A 185 9.97 1.56 21.25
CA PRO A 185 9.81 2.87 21.88
C PRO A 185 9.75 3.96 20.81
N THR A 186 8.87 4.92 21.05
CA THR A 186 8.69 6.08 20.17
C THR A 186 8.96 7.37 20.93
N ALA A 187 9.40 8.41 20.21
CA ALA A 187 9.64 9.74 20.72
C ALA A 187 8.56 10.71 20.22
N ALA A 188 8.93 11.71 19.42
CA ALA A 188 8.01 12.73 18.95
C ALA A 188 6.93 12.20 18.01
N THR A 189 5.71 12.74 18.11
CA THR A 189 4.68 12.58 17.08
C THR A 189 4.94 13.61 15.98
N LEU A 190 5.15 13.13 14.76
CA LEU A 190 5.44 13.94 13.58
C LEU A 190 4.19 14.35 12.82
N ALA A 191 3.17 13.49 12.85
CA ALA A 191 1.84 13.77 12.32
C ALA A 191 0.80 12.83 12.94
N GLU A 192 -0.42 13.35 13.07
CA GLU A 192 -1.61 12.54 13.38
C GLU A 192 -2.74 13.04 12.48
N VAL A 193 -3.18 12.21 11.55
CA VAL A 193 -4.10 12.62 10.48
C VAL A 193 -5.10 11.51 10.18
N THR A 194 -6.36 11.87 10.00
CA THR A 194 -7.35 10.95 9.45
C THR A 194 -7.16 10.89 7.94
N VAL A 195 -6.77 9.73 7.44
CA VAL A 195 -6.63 9.46 6.01
C VAL A 195 -7.94 8.91 5.47
N ALA A 196 -8.33 9.40 4.29
CA ALA A 196 -9.48 8.87 3.56
C ALA A 196 -9.19 7.49 2.99
N GLY A 197 -10.19 6.86 2.44
CA GLY A 197 -10.07 5.59 1.73
C GLY A 197 -9.03 5.63 0.60
N VAL A 198 -8.74 4.48 0.05
CA VAL A 198 -7.75 4.34 -1.03
C VAL A 198 -8.35 4.63 -2.40
N SER A 199 -7.58 5.28 -3.28
CA SER A 199 -7.99 5.67 -4.63
C SER A 199 -6.96 5.23 -5.67
N ASN A 200 -7.44 4.95 -6.89
CA ASN A 200 -6.58 4.71 -8.05
C ASN A 200 -5.97 6.00 -8.62
N ASN A 201 -6.38 7.16 -8.12
CA ASN A 201 -5.94 8.44 -8.67
C ASN A 201 -4.50 8.73 -8.26
N PRO A 202 -3.65 9.19 -9.20
CA PRO A 202 -2.32 9.67 -8.88
C PRO A 202 -2.39 10.90 -7.96
N ILE A 203 -1.35 11.11 -7.17
CA ILE A 203 -1.18 12.32 -6.40
C ILE A 203 -0.55 13.37 -7.28
N VAL A 204 -1.28 14.46 -7.54
CA VAL A 204 -0.75 15.61 -8.27
C VAL A 204 0.09 16.45 -7.32
N ARG A 205 1.34 16.74 -7.73
CA ARG A 205 2.17 17.74 -7.05
C ARG A 205 2.18 19.01 -7.85
N TYR A 206 1.99 20.13 -7.15
CA TYR A 206 2.00 21.47 -7.74
C TYR A 206 3.33 22.15 -7.47
N GLN A 207 3.67 23.08 -8.34
CA GLN A 207 4.77 24.01 -8.08
C GLN A 207 4.31 24.98 -6.99
N PHE A 208 5.22 25.31 -6.08
CA PHE A 208 4.95 26.35 -5.10
C PHE A 208 5.13 27.72 -5.76
N ASP A 209 4.48 28.72 -5.22
CA ASP A 209 4.72 30.10 -5.63
C ASP A 209 6.20 30.43 -5.44
N ASP A 210 6.81 30.99 -6.47
CA ASP A 210 8.10 31.63 -6.35
C ASP A 210 7.87 33.06 -5.86
N PRO A 211 8.31 33.42 -4.65
CA PRO A 211 8.11 34.75 -4.13
C PRO A 211 8.78 35.86 -4.97
N THR A 212 9.74 35.47 -5.81
CA THR A 212 10.45 36.44 -6.67
C THR A 212 9.74 36.72 -7.99
N THR A 213 8.92 35.81 -8.47
CA THR A 213 8.27 35.89 -9.79
C THR A 213 6.87 36.50 -9.77
N GLN A 214 6.25 36.64 -8.61
CA GLN A 214 4.85 37.09 -8.42
C GLN A 214 3.81 36.28 -9.24
N THR A 215 4.20 35.18 -9.83
CA THR A 215 3.31 34.25 -10.52
C THR A 215 2.83 33.20 -9.54
N ASN A 216 1.51 33.06 -9.41
CA ASN A 216 0.91 32.02 -8.61
C ASN A 216 1.09 30.69 -9.33
N GLU A 217 2.13 29.93 -8.98
CA GLU A 217 2.41 28.59 -9.49
C GLU A 217 1.77 27.48 -8.64
N ALA A 218 1.05 27.83 -7.58
CA ALA A 218 0.42 26.87 -6.67
C ALA A 218 -0.53 25.90 -7.39
N THR A 219 -1.12 26.33 -8.49
CA THR A 219 -2.00 25.50 -9.32
C THR A 219 -1.32 24.85 -10.52
N LYS A 220 -0.05 25.19 -10.80
CA LYS A 220 0.71 24.62 -11.89
C LYS A 220 1.21 23.22 -11.50
N GLU A 221 0.79 22.23 -12.25
CA GLU A 221 1.23 20.86 -12.01
C GLU A 221 2.74 20.72 -12.27
N LYS A 222 3.46 20.20 -11.28
CA LYS A 222 4.88 19.87 -11.39
C LYS A 222 5.07 18.46 -11.94
N ASP A 223 4.43 17.49 -11.28
CA ASP A 223 4.46 16.08 -11.64
C ASP A 223 3.34 15.29 -10.94
N ARG A 224 3.29 13.99 -11.20
CA ARG A 224 2.31 13.07 -10.61
C ARG A 224 3.04 11.88 -10.00
N LEU A 225 2.75 11.63 -8.73
CA LEU A 225 3.16 10.40 -8.05
C LEU A 225 2.11 9.31 -8.26
N ALA A 226 2.51 8.04 -8.13
CA ALA A 226 1.57 6.93 -8.06
C ALA A 226 0.56 7.12 -6.91
N PRO A 227 -0.59 6.41 -6.92
CA PRO A 227 -1.54 6.45 -5.82
C PRO A 227 -0.88 6.10 -4.48
N GLY A 228 -1.25 6.81 -3.43
CA GLY A 228 -0.67 6.63 -2.11
C GLY A 228 -1.21 7.64 -1.10
N TYR A 229 -0.69 7.60 0.11
CA TYR A 229 -0.88 8.67 1.09
C TYR A 229 0.31 9.62 1.05
N ARG A 230 0.05 10.92 1.00
CA ARG A 230 1.04 11.99 1.14
C ARG A 230 0.68 12.80 2.36
N ILE A 231 1.46 12.63 3.42
CA ILE A 231 1.19 13.16 4.77
C ILE A 231 2.21 14.24 5.06
N GLU A 232 1.75 15.42 5.45
CA GLU A 232 2.61 16.50 5.90
C GLU A 232 3.09 16.21 7.32
N LEU A 233 4.40 16.29 7.53
CA LEU A 233 5.05 16.05 8.81
C LEU A 233 5.52 17.39 9.42
N SER A 234 5.71 17.41 10.75
CA SER A 234 6.32 18.55 11.42
C SER A 234 7.74 18.79 10.87
N PRO A 235 8.07 20.01 10.41
CA PRO A 235 9.37 20.31 9.84
C PRO A 235 10.50 20.41 10.89
N THR A 236 10.17 20.66 12.16
CA THR A 236 11.14 20.95 13.21
C THR A 236 12.22 19.88 13.38
N LEU A 237 11.81 18.60 13.37
CA LEU A 237 12.75 17.48 13.47
C LEU A 237 13.71 17.45 12.28
N PHE A 238 13.21 17.70 11.08
CA PHE A 238 14.01 17.63 9.85
C PHE A 238 14.94 18.82 9.71
N GLN A 239 14.57 19.98 10.23
CA GLN A 239 15.47 21.13 10.38
C GLN A 239 16.71 20.71 11.18
N SER A 240 16.51 20.20 12.39
CA SER A 240 17.61 19.84 13.31
C SER A 240 18.41 18.61 12.88
N LEU A 241 17.82 17.67 12.13
CA LEU A 241 18.47 16.43 11.69
C LEU A 241 19.18 16.56 10.34
N LEU A 242 18.77 17.50 9.51
CA LEU A 242 19.28 17.65 8.15
C LEU A 242 19.95 19.01 7.95
N LEU A 243 19.18 20.11 7.89
CA LEU A 243 19.72 21.43 7.54
C LEU A 243 20.74 21.92 8.54
N ASP A 244 20.42 21.88 9.84
CA ASP A 244 21.35 22.30 10.89
C ASP A 244 22.58 21.37 11.03
N LYS A 245 22.61 20.27 10.30
CA LYS A 245 23.68 19.27 10.27
C LYS A 245 24.42 19.22 8.95
N GLU A 246 24.18 20.14 8.04
CA GLU A 246 24.94 20.20 6.80
C GLU A 246 26.46 20.30 7.09
N GLY A 247 27.24 19.44 6.40
CA GLY A 247 28.69 19.32 6.65
C GLY A 247 29.10 18.57 7.92
N ASP A 248 28.13 18.11 8.74
CA ASP A 248 28.42 17.28 9.91
C ASP A 248 28.63 15.80 9.51
N SER A 249 29.48 15.10 10.25
CA SER A 249 29.77 13.68 10.03
C SER A 249 28.54 12.77 10.14
N SER A 250 27.48 13.21 10.79
CA SER A 250 26.20 12.48 10.89
C SER A 250 25.51 12.31 9.51
N LEU A 251 25.81 13.17 8.54
CA LEU A 251 25.27 13.09 7.18
C LEU A 251 26.25 12.48 6.18
N SER A 252 27.44 12.06 6.62
CA SER A 252 28.49 11.54 5.74
C SER A 252 28.20 10.15 5.12
N SER A 253 27.28 9.41 5.71
CA SER A 253 26.82 8.11 5.23
C SER A 253 25.45 7.75 5.76
N ASN A 254 24.78 6.79 5.13
CA ASN A 254 23.54 6.25 5.65
C ASN A 254 23.69 5.59 7.02
N ASP A 255 24.82 4.98 7.32
CA ASP A 255 25.07 4.37 8.62
C ASP A 255 25.22 5.43 9.72
N SER A 256 25.94 6.51 9.45
CA SER A 256 26.06 7.65 10.36
C SER A 256 24.71 8.32 10.58
N PHE A 257 23.95 8.51 9.50
CA PHE A 257 22.63 9.13 9.59
C PHE A 257 21.63 8.27 10.39
N ARG A 258 21.58 6.96 10.13
CA ARG A 258 20.75 6.02 10.92
C ARG A 258 21.08 6.04 12.41
N GLN A 259 22.37 6.20 12.76
CA GLN A 259 22.80 6.33 14.16
C GLN A 259 22.38 7.66 14.78
N ALA A 260 22.41 8.74 14.01
CA ALA A 260 22.02 10.07 14.47
C ALA A 260 20.48 10.23 14.66
N LEU A 261 19.68 9.38 14.01
CA LEU A 261 18.21 9.35 14.14
C LEU A 261 17.73 8.76 15.47
N ASN A 262 18.58 8.05 16.22
CA ASN A 262 18.30 7.33 17.44
C ASN A 262 19.14 7.93 18.58
#